data_a2fb6c702a57959886109268a41a1506
#
_entry.id   a2fb6c702a57959886109268a41a1506
#
_cell.length_a   1.000
_cell.length_b   1.000
_cell.length_c   1.000
_cell.angle_alpha   90.00
_cell.angle_beta   90.00
_cell.angle_gamma   90.00
#
_symmetry.space_group_name_H-M   'P 1'
#
loop_
_entity.id
_entity.type
_entity.pdbx_description
1 polymer ?
#
loop_
_entity_poly.entity_id
_entity_poly.type
_entity_poly.pdbx_seq_one_letter_code
_entity_poly.pdbx_strand_id
1 'polypeptide(L)'
;GYSAEILSLTKLMGQLQDAGNVTTLASYLEILDQCALLTGLQKYANDDARKRGSIPKYQVYNNALLTAYKGRSFHTDRTDTTLWGRWVESAVGAHLQSMAEEADYQVYYWREPARNKADKDKEVDFIIVNDGEAIAIEVKSGRRGMNSGLPAFVKAFHPKKSFVVGSGGVSLEDFLSCDIEALLR
;
A
#
# COMPACT_ATOMS: atom_id res chain seq x y z
N GLY A 1 8.21 -6.15 -10.27
CA GLY A 1 7.59 -5.02 -10.11
C GLY A 1 6.12 -4.89 -9.77
N TYR A 2 5.59 -5.62 -8.76
CA TYR A 2 4.17 -5.52 -8.33
C TYR A 2 4.00 -4.79 -7.00
N SER A 3 4.94 -3.93 -6.59
CA SER A 3 4.77 -3.09 -5.41
C SER A 3 3.60 -2.13 -5.61
N ALA A 4 2.84 -1.87 -4.54
CA ALA A 4 1.60 -1.11 -4.54
C ALA A 4 0.47 -1.73 -5.41
N GLU A 5 0.50 -3.04 -5.67
CA GLU A 5 -0.56 -3.73 -6.41
C GLU A 5 -1.29 -4.77 -5.55
N ILE A 6 -2.63 -4.76 -5.66
CA ILE A 6 -3.49 -5.79 -5.07
C ILE A 6 -3.56 -6.96 -6.03
N LEU A 7 -2.92 -8.08 -5.67
CA LEU A 7 -2.78 -9.22 -6.57
C LEU A 7 -2.96 -10.53 -5.82
N SER A 8 -3.84 -11.40 -6.31
CA SER A 8 -4.01 -12.74 -5.72
C SER A 8 -2.79 -13.62 -5.99
N LEU A 9 -2.50 -14.57 -5.08
CA LEU A 9 -1.45 -15.57 -5.26
C LEU A 9 -1.58 -16.34 -6.58
N THR A 10 -2.80 -16.67 -6.98
CA THR A 10 -3.07 -17.35 -8.25
C THR A 10 -2.68 -16.51 -9.46
N LYS A 11 -2.98 -15.19 -9.45
CA LYS A 11 -2.56 -14.28 -10.51
C LYS A 11 -1.05 -14.07 -10.52
N LEU A 12 -0.44 -13.96 -9.34
CA LEU A 12 1.01 -13.81 -9.21
C LEU A 12 1.71 -15.07 -9.75
N MET A 13 1.23 -16.26 -9.40
CA MET A 13 1.75 -17.54 -9.89
C MET A 13 1.70 -17.65 -11.41
N GLY A 14 0.62 -17.19 -12.05
CA GLY A 14 0.49 -17.19 -13.51
C GLY A 14 1.46 -16.26 -14.25
N GLN A 15 2.19 -15.42 -13.54
CA GLN A 15 3.17 -14.48 -14.10
C GLN A 15 4.63 -14.87 -13.80
N LEU A 16 4.83 -15.90 -13.00
CA LEU A 16 6.15 -16.43 -12.65
C LEU A 16 6.42 -17.71 -13.43
N GLN A 17 7.64 -17.85 -13.92
CA GLN A 17 8.13 -19.13 -14.45
C GLN A 17 8.49 -20.04 -13.28
N ASP A 18 8.07 -21.30 -13.35
CA ASP A 18 8.39 -22.34 -12.36
C ASP A 18 8.04 -22.00 -10.90
N ALA A 19 6.93 -21.27 -10.69
CA ALA A 19 6.48 -20.88 -9.36
C ALA A 19 6.03 -22.06 -8.47
N GLY A 20 6.01 -23.26 -8.99
CA GLY A 20 5.51 -24.44 -8.28
C GLY A 20 3.99 -24.37 -8.09
N ASN A 21 3.53 -24.40 -6.86
CA ASN A 21 2.11 -24.26 -6.51
C ASN A 21 1.86 -23.05 -5.59
N VAL A 22 0.60 -22.73 -5.32
CA VAL A 22 0.20 -21.57 -4.48
C VAL A 22 0.79 -21.67 -3.07
N THR A 23 0.89 -22.87 -2.49
CA THR A 23 1.47 -23.08 -1.16
C THR A 23 2.97 -22.77 -1.15
N THR A 24 3.71 -23.23 -2.16
CA THR A 24 5.13 -22.93 -2.32
C THR A 24 5.36 -21.41 -2.47
N LEU A 25 4.54 -20.75 -3.29
CA LEU A 25 4.62 -19.31 -3.47
C LEU A 25 4.31 -18.56 -2.17
N ALA A 26 3.31 -18.99 -1.41
CA ALA A 26 2.99 -18.41 -0.11
C ALA A 26 4.18 -18.52 0.86
N SER A 27 4.84 -19.68 0.92
CA SER A 27 6.04 -19.87 1.76
C SER A 27 7.20 -18.97 1.32
N TYR A 28 7.42 -18.77 0.03
CA TYR A 28 8.43 -17.82 -0.45
C TYR A 28 8.13 -16.38 -0.07
N LEU A 29 6.86 -15.97 -0.15
CA LEU A 29 6.45 -14.63 0.26
C LEU A 29 6.63 -14.41 1.76
N GLU A 30 6.37 -15.44 2.59
CA GLU A 30 6.61 -15.41 4.02
C GLU A 30 8.12 -15.25 4.33
N ILE A 31 8.99 -15.96 3.63
CA ILE A 31 10.44 -15.80 3.77
C ILE A 31 10.88 -14.38 3.36
N LEU A 32 10.34 -13.84 2.26
CA LEU A 32 10.66 -12.49 1.82
C LEU A 32 10.18 -11.41 2.81
N ASP A 33 9.06 -11.64 3.49
CA ASP A 33 8.56 -10.77 4.55
C ASP A 33 9.48 -10.81 5.78
N GLN A 34 9.85 -11.99 6.24
CA GLN A 34 10.80 -12.18 7.34
C GLN A 34 12.19 -11.57 7.05
N CYS A 35 12.58 -11.50 5.78
CA CYS A 35 13.81 -10.83 5.34
C CYS A 35 13.65 -9.31 5.13
N ALA A 36 12.50 -8.72 5.45
CA ALA A 36 12.18 -7.31 5.21
C ALA A 36 12.40 -6.87 3.75
N LEU A 37 12.07 -7.74 2.79
CA LEU A 37 12.18 -7.45 1.35
C LEU A 37 10.83 -7.11 0.73
N LEU A 38 9.79 -7.89 1.05
CA LEU A 38 8.46 -7.77 0.48
C LEU A 38 7.42 -8.25 1.49
N THR A 39 6.38 -7.47 1.74
CA THR A 39 5.23 -7.89 2.56
C THR A 39 3.93 -7.89 1.76
N GLY A 40 2.91 -8.57 2.28
CA GLY A 40 1.55 -8.57 1.79
C GLY A 40 0.61 -7.85 2.77
N LEU A 41 0.35 -6.57 2.55
CA LEU A 41 -0.60 -5.82 3.37
C LEU A 41 -1.99 -6.44 3.29
N GLN A 42 -2.60 -6.69 4.44
CA GLN A 42 -3.97 -7.18 4.52
C GLN A 42 -4.97 -6.04 4.30
N LYS A 43 -6.17 -6.40 3.87
CA LYS A 43 -7.26 -5.44 3.76
C LYS A 43 -7.79 -5.07 5.14
N TYR A 44 -7.94 -3.78 5.41
CA TYR A 44 -8.63 -3.30 6.62
C TYR A 44 -10.10 -3.69 6.60
N ALA A 45 -10.57 -4.32 7.66
CA ALA A 45 -11.95 -4.70 7.90
C ALA A 45 -12.21 -4.77 9.41
N ASN A 46 -13.48 -4.66 9.83
CA ASN A 46 -13.87 -4.80 11.24
C ASN A 46 -13.80 -6.25 11.75
N ASP A 47 -13.71 -7.21 10.82
CA ASP A 47 -13.73 -8.65 11.11
C ASP A 47 -12.37 -9.27 10.73
N ASP A 48 -11.70 -9.90 11.68
CA ASP A 48 -10.39 -10.51 11.49
C ASP A 48 -10.41 -11.68 10.49
N ALA A 49 -11.52 -12.38 10.34
CA ALA A 49 -11.67 -13.41 9.32
C ALA A 49 -11.66 -12.81 7.91
N ARG A 50 -12.26 -11.63 7.73
CA ARG A 50 -12.24 -10.88 6.46
C ARG A 50 -10.88 -10.26 6.16
N LYS A 51 -10.13 -9.88 7.18
CA LYS A 51 -8.74 -9.41 7.00
C LYS A 51 -7.88 -10.53 6.44
N ARG A 52 -7.87 -11.70 7.11
CA ARG A 52 -7.03 -12.85 6.74
C ARG A 52 -7.38 -13.49 5.39
N GLY A 53 -8.66 -13.47 4.99
CA GLY A 53 -9.12 -13.97 3.70
C GLY A 53 -8.99 -12.99 2.53
N SER A 54 -8.42 -11.81 2.75
CA SER A 54 -8.33 -10.77 1.72
C SER A 54 -7.19 -11.03 0.74
N ILE A 55 -7.34 -10.50 -0.49
CA ILE A 55 -6.26 -10.46 -1.47
C ILE A 55 -5.22 -9.46 -0.97
N PRO A 56 -3.93 -9.82 -0.82
CA PRO A 56 -2.92 -8.91 -0.32
C PRO A 56 -2.58 -7.80 -1.32
N LYS A 57 -2.22 -6.61 -0.80
CA LYS A 57 -1.53 -5.55 -1.53
C LYS A 57 -0.04 -5.71 -1.27
N TYR A 58 0.74 -6.02 -2.31
CA TYR A 58 2.17 -6.24 -2.13
C TYR A 58 2.92 -4.92 -1.95
N GLN A 59 3.83 -4.90 -0.98
CA GLN A 59 4.63 -3.73 -0.62
C GLN A 59 6.09 -4.13 -0.40
N VAL A 60 7.02 -3.52 -1.14
CA VAL A 60 8.46 -3.67 -0.85
C VAL A 60 8.84 -2.79 0.34
N TYR A 61 9.78 -3.24 1.15
CA TYR A 61 10.35 -2.45 2.24
C TYR A 61 11.33 -1.37 1.76
N ASN A 62 11.86 -1.52 0.53
CA ASN A 62 12.78 -0.54 -0.05
C ASN A 62 12.60 -0.43 -1.56
N ASN A 63 12.35 0.77 -2.06
CA ASN A 63 12.18 1.05 -3.48
C ASN A 63 13.45 0.80 -4.32
N ALA A 64 14.64 0.76 -3.70
CA ALA A 64 15.87 0.40 -4.41
C ALA A 64 15.79 -1.00 -5.06
N LEU A 65 15.02 -1.93 -4.45
CA LEU A 65 14.77 -3.25 -5.03
C LEU A 65 14.06 -3.17 -6.38
N LEU A 66 13.12 -2.23 -6.53
CA LEU A 66 12.39 -2.01 -7.78
C LEU A 66 13.31 -1.42 -8.85
N THR A 67 14.18 -0.48 -8.46
CA THR A 67 15.14 0.17 -9.35
C THR A 67 16.15 -0.83 -9.88
N ALA A 68 16.74 -1.63 -8.98
CA ALA A 68 17.75 -2.63 -9.34
C ALA A 68 17.20 -3.67 -10.35
N TYR A 69 15.93 -4.06 -10.21
CA TYR A 69 15.30 -5.03 -11.10
C TYR A 69 15.02 -4.48 -12.51
N LYS A 70 14.61 -3.23 -12.63
CA LYS A 70 14.14 -2.67 -13.92
C LYS A 70 15.24 -2.12 -14.81
N GLY A 71 16.40 -1.75 -14.28
CA GLY A 71 17.51 -1.18 -15.03
C GLY A 71 17.18 0.13 -15.78
N ARG A 72 16.07 0.80 -15.42
CA ARG A 72 15.63 2.06 -16.03
C ARG A 72 16.18 3.26 -15.26
N SER A 73 16.40 4.39 -15.96
CA SER A 73 16.84 5.61 -15.29
C SER A 73 15.68 6.29 -14.54
N PHE A 74 16.00 6.96 -13.45
CA PHE A 74 15.04 7.79 -12.69
C PHE A 74 14.30 8.81 -13.59
N HIS A 75 15.02 9.44 -14.51
CA HIS A 75 14.42 10.41 -15.44
C HIS A 75 13.32 9.77 -16.30
N THR A 76 13.57 8.58 -16.84
CA THR A 76 12.61 7.84 -17.65
C THR A 76 11.38 7.44 -16.84
N ASP A 77 11.56 6.97 -15.61
CA ASP A 77 10.47 6.54 -14.75
C ASP A 77 9.60 7.72 -14.29
N ARG A 78 10.20 8.89 -14.04
CA ARG A 78 9.49 10.11 -13.65
C ARG A 78 8.58 10.65 -14.76
N THR A 79 8.89 10.42 -16.03
CA THR A 79 8.07 10.86 -17.17
C THR A 79 6.85 9.98 -17.41
N ASP A 80 6.88 8.72 -16.96
CA ASP A 80 5.72 7.83 -16.98
C ASP A 80 4.85 8.08 -15.74
N THR A 81 3.80 8.87 -15.90
CA THR A 81 2.95 9.30 -14.76
C THR A 81 2.27 8.16 -14.01
N THR A 82 1.99 7.03 -14.68
CA THR A 82 1.39 5.85 -14.07
C THR A 82 2.42 5.11 -13.22
N LEU A 83 3.59 4.89 -13.78
CA LEU A 83 4.69 4.25 -13.07
C LEU A 83 5.17 5.11 -11.90
N TRP A 84 5.31 6.42 -12.13
CA TRP A 84 5.70 7.37 -11.09
C TRP A 84 4.71 7.36 -9.91
N GLY A 85 3.40 7.30 -10.19
CA GLY A 85 2.38 7.17 -9.15
C GLY A 85 2.61 5.96 -8.25
N ARG A 86 2.85 4.79 -8.84
CA ARG A 86 3.15 3.56 -8.09
C ARG A 86 4.44 3.65 -7.29
N TRP A 87 5.44 4.34 -7.81
CA TRP A 87 6.71 4.52 -7.11
C TRP A 87 6.57 5.41 -5.89
N VAL A 88 5.80 6.50 -6.00
CA VAL A 88 5.51 7.40 -4.88
C VAL A 88 4.69 6.66 -3.81
N GLU A 89 3.66 5.94 -4.22
CA GLU A 89 2.86 5.11 -3.31
C GLU A 89 3.72 4.03 -2.64
N SER A 90 4.56 3.34 -3.40
CA SER A 90 5.49 2.35 -2.85
C SER A 90 6.52 2.95 -1.89
N ALA A 91 6.98 4.18 -2.12
CA ALA A 91 7.89 4.87 -1.20
C ALA A 91 7.22 5.22 0.13
N VAL A 92 5.98 5.71 0.08
CA VAL A 92 5.17 5.95 1.29
C VAL A 92 4.94 4.65 2.05
N GLY A 93 4.56 3.57 1.37
CA GLY A 93 4.35 2.27 1.99
C GLY A 93 5.62 1.68 2.60
N ALA A 94 6.77 1.82 1.93
CA ALA A 94 8.07 1.39 2.45
C ALA A 94 8.44 2.15 3.73
N HIS A 95 8.24 3.47 3.75
CA HIS A 95 8.45 4.30 4.94
C HIS A 95 7.56 3.86 6.10
N LEU A 96 6.26 3.66 5.86
CA LEU A 96 5.34 3.17 6.89
C LEU A 96 5.74 1.80 7.42
N GLN A 97 6.11 0.86 6.56
CA GLN A 97 6.49 -0.49 6.97
C GLN A 97 7.81 -0.52 7.73
N SER A 98 8.79 0.32 7.38
CA SER A 98 10.08 0.35 8.06
C SER A 98 10.00 0.84 9.52
N MET A 99 8.95 1.58 9.86
CA MET A 99 8.73 2.15 11.20
C MET A 99 7.68 1.37 12.02
N ALA A 100 6.97 0.41 11.39
CA ALA A 100 5.79 -0.21 11.97
C ALA A 100 6.07 -0.96 13.28
N GLU A 101 7.18 -1.68 13.35
CA GLU A 101 7.56 -2.44 14.53
C GLU A 101 7.99 -1.51 15.69
N GLU A 102 8.81 -0.50 15.39
CA GLU A 102 9.32 0.44 16.40
C GLU A 102 8.22 1.31 17.01
N ALA A 103 7.29 1.79 16.17
CA ALA A 103 6.20 2.65 16.59
C ALA A 103 4.90 1.89 16.93
N ASP A 104 4.95 0.56 17.01
CA ASP A 104 3.87 -0.35 17.43
C ASP A 104 2.54 -0.11 16.72
N TYR A 105 2.57 -0.10 15.39
CA TYR A 105 1.36 -0.01 14.58
C TYR A 105 1.33 -1.07 13.49
N GLN A 106 0.15 -1.30 12.94
CA GLN A 106 -0.08 -2.20 11.83
C GLN A 106 -0.49 -1.42 10.59
N VAL A 107 -0.01 -1.84 9.42
CA VAL A 107 -0.31 -1.22 8.13
C VAL A 107 -1.23 -2.12 7.32
N TYR A 108 -2.34 -1.54 6.86
CA TYR A 108 -3.35 -2.16 6.00
C TYR A 108 -3.57 -1.30 4.76
N TYR A 109 -4.32 -1.83 3.79
CA TYR A 109 -4.98 -1.05 2.75
C TYR A 109 -6.50 -1.22 2.88
N TRP A 110 -7.29 -0.35 2.26
CA TRP A 110 -8.73 -0.54 2.19
C TRP A 110 -9.23 -0.47 0.76
N ARG A 111 -10.18 -1.35 0.41
CA ARG A 111 -10.84 -1.37 -0.88
C ARG A 111 -12.29 -1.83 -0.76
N GLU A 112 -13.20 -1.08 -1.37
CA GLU A 112 -14.59 -1.45 -1.61
C GLU A 112 -14.76 -1.67 -3.13
N PRO A 113 -15.04 -2.90 -3.59
CA PRO A 113 -15.29 -3.17 -4.99
C PRO A 113 -16.53 -2.43 -5.49
N ALA A 114 -16.52 -2.04 -6.76
CA ALA A 114 -17.68 -1.48 -7.44
C ALA A 114 -18.90 -2.42 -7.33
N ARG A 115 -20.05 -1.87 -6.99
CA ARG A 115 -21.30 -2.65 -6.87
C ARG A 115 -21.93 -2.97 -8.23
N ASN A 116 -21.64 -2.15 -9.22
CA ASN A 116 -22.14 -2.30 -10.59
C ASN A 116 -21.09 -1.77 -11.59
N LYS A 117 -21.33 -1.97 -12.90
CA LYS A 117 -20.40 -1.57 -13.98
C LYS A 117 -20.23 -0.04 -14.12
N ALA A 118 -21.14 0.76 -13.60
CA ALA A 118 -21.06 2.21 -13.66
C ALA A 118 -20.23 2.80 -12.51
N ASP A 119 -20.07 2.08 -11.42
CA ASP A 119 -19.26 2.48 -10.27
C ASP A 119 -17.78 2.15 -10.50
N LYS A 120 -16.92 2.83 -9.74
CA LYS A 120 -15.49 2.52 -9.65
C LYS A 120 -15.20 1.93 -8.29
N ASP A 121 -14.19 1.07 -8.23
CA ASP A 121 -13.63 0.62 -6.97
C ASP A 121 -13.18 1.83 -6.16
N LYS A 122 -13.44 1.80 -4.86
CA LYS A 122 -12.95 2.78 -3.90
C LYS A 122 -11.80 2.17 -3.17
N GLU A 123 -10.70 2.90 -3.08
CA GLU A 123 -9.48 2.43 -2.42
C GLU A 123 -8.89 3.54 -1.57
N VAL A 124 -8.32 3.18 -0.42
CA VAL A 124 -7.42 4.01 0.38
C VAL A 124 -6.09 3.27 0.45
N ASP A 125 -5.03 3.94 0.10
CA ASP A 125 -3.72 3.33 -0.12
C ASP A 125 -3.16 2.68 1.14
N PHE A 126 -3.25 3.38 2.28
CA PHE A 126 -2.76 2.88 3.56
C PHE A 126 -3.70 3.24 4.71
N ILE A 127 -3.89 2.28 5.62
CA ILE A 127 -4.55 2.48 6.90
C ILE A 127 -3.56 2.05 7.97
N ILE A 128 -3.20 2.97 8.85
CA ILE A 128 -2.40 2.65 10.04
C ILE A 128 -3.35 2.38 11.19
N VAL A 129 -3.10 1.34 11.96
CA VAL A 129 -3.85 1.02 13.18
C VAL A 129 -2.89 0.96 14.35
N ASN A 130 -3.11 1.80 15.34
CA ASN A 130 -2.39 1.84 16.60
C ASN A 130 -3.42 1.94 17.74
N ASP A 131 -3.33 1.10 18.76
CA ASP A 131 -4.26 1.05 19.91
C ASP A 131 -5.74 1.03 19.51
N GLY A 132 -6.09 0.37 18.40
CA GLY A 132 -7.46 0.28 17.89
C GLY A 132 -7.94 1.53 17.15
N GLU A 133 -7.18 2.61 17.09
CA GLU A 133 -7.47 3.81 16.33
C GLU A 133 -6.90 3.72 14.90
N ALA A 134 -7.69 4.11 13.91
CA ALA A 134 -7.29 4.08 12.52
C ALA A 134 -6.90 5.48 12.00
N ILE A 135 -5.83 5.54 11.20
CA ILE A 135 -5.43 6.72 10.42
C ILE A 135 -5.44 6.33 8.94
N ALA A 136 -6.15 7.08 8.11
CA ALA A 136 -6.30 6.81 6.70
C ALA A 136 -5.41 7.73 5.85
N ILE A 137 -4.59 7.15 4.97
CA ILE A 137 -3.61 7.86 4.16
C ILE A 137 -3.85 7.53 2.68
N GLU A 138 -4.10 8.56 1.89
CA GLU A 138 -4.19 8.51 0.44
C GLU A 138 -2.93 9.12 -0.17
N VAL A 139 -2.38 8.54 -1.22
CA VAL A 139 -1.15 9.02 -1.89
C VAL A 139 -1.47 9.61 -3.26
N LYS A 140 -1.00 10.82 -3.54
CA LYS A 140 -1.22 11.52 -4.82
C LYS A 140 0.09 12.02 -5.42
N SER A 141 0.54 11.44 -6.51
CA SER A 141 1.75 11.86 -7.23
C SER A 141 1.52 12.96 -8.28
N GLY A 142 0.28 13.38 -8.53
CA GLY A 142 -0.08 14.37 -9.54
C GLY A 142 -1.47 14.94 -9.38
N ARG A 143 -1.87 15.87 -10.26
CA ARG A 143 -3.13 16.63 -10.17
C ARG A 143 -4.40 15.83 -10.58
N ARG A 144 -4.34 14.52 -10.78
CA ARG A 144 -5.52 13.74 -11.17
C ARG A 144 -6.47 13.54 -10.01
N GLY A 145 -7.71 13.92 -10.26
CA GLY A 145 -8.98 13.80 -9.58
C GLY A 145 -9.03 13.24 -8.16
N MET A 146 -9.95 13.76 -7.36
CA MET A 146 -10.23 13.23 -6.02
C MET A 146 -10.56 11.74 -6.13
N ASN A 147 -9.77 10.90 -5.45
CA ASN A 147 -10.14 9.52 -5.24
C ASN A 147 -11.39 9.48 -4.35
N SER A 148 -12.38 8.71 -4.73
CA SER A 148 -13.60 8.55 -3.94
C SER A 148 -13.40 7.62 -2.73
N GLY A 149 -12.22 7.02 -2.56
CA GLY A 149 -11.92 6.07 -1.49
C GLY A 149 -11.89 6.70 -0.11
N LEU A 150 -11.10 7.76 0.07
CA LEU A 150 -10.90 8.37 1.38
C LEU A 150 -12.21 8.89 2.02
N PRO A 151 -13.07 9.66 1.33
CA PRO A 151 -14.35 10.08 1.90
C PRO A 151 -15.28 8.91 2.26
N ALA A 152 -15.28 7.85 1.45
CA ALA A 152 -16.08 6.66 1.72
C ALA A 152 -15.58 5.91 2.95
N PHE A 153 -14.25 5.78 3.10
CA PHE A 153 -13.64 5.18 4.28
C PHE A 153 -13.95 5.99 5.55
N VAL A 154 -13.75 7.31 5.50
CA VAL A 154 -14.06 8.21 6.64
C VAL A 154 -15.51 8.06 7.10
N LYS A 155 -16.45 8.01 6.16
CA LYS A 155 -17.87 7.81 6.47
C LYS A 155 -18.16 6.45 7.11
N ALA A 156 -17.45 5.39 6.68
CA ALA A 156 -17.72 4.02 7.12
C ALA A 156 -17.03 3.65 8.45
N PHE A 157 -15.84 4.18 8.69
CA PHE A 157 -14.96 3.72 9.78
C PHE A 157 -14.59 4.80 10.80
N HIS A 158 -14.89 6.08 10.52
CA HIS A 158 -14.61 7.20 11.42
C HIS A 158 -13.18 7.21 11.97
N PRO A 159 -12.15 7.22 11.10
CA PRO A 159 -10.76 7.18 11.54
C PRO A 159 -10.41 8.42 12.38
N LYS A 160 -9.45 8.30 13.30
CA LYS A 160 -8.91 9.40 14.11
C LYS A 160 -8.42 10.56 13.25
N LYS A 161 -7.70 10.23 12.17
CA LYS A 161 -7.19 11.18 11.19
C LYS A 161 -7.35 10.64 9.78
N SER A 162 -7.45 11.53 8.82
CA SER A 162 -7.38 11.19 7.39
C SER A 162 -6.73 12.33 6.62
N PHE A 163 -5.78 12.02 5.75
CA PHE A 163 -5.08 13.03 4.96
C PHE A 163 -4.51 12.45 3.66
N VAL A 164 -4.06 13.37 2.80
CA VAL A 164 -3.41 13.06 1.53
C VAL A 164 -1.92 13.35 1.67
N VAL A 165 -1.09 12.43 1.17
CA VAL A 165 0.35 12.63 0.98
C VAL A 165 0.63 12.94 -0.48
N GLY A 166 1.37 14.02 -0.74
CA GLY A 166 1.71 14.49 -2.06
C GLY A 166 0.79 15.60 -2.56
N SER A 167 0.34 15.54 -3.81
CA SER A 167 -0.37 16.65 -4.44
C SER A 167 -1.72 16.96 -3.76
N GLY A 168 -1.82 18.15 -3.19
CA GLY A 168 -3.02 18.62 -2.50
C GLY A 168 -3.12 18.25 -1.02
N GLY A 169 -2.04 17.75 -0.43
CA GLY A 169 -1.93 17.40 0.98
C GLY A 169 -0.55 17.70 1.56
N VAL A 170 -0.10 16.88 2.49
CA VAL A 170 1.26 16.93 3.06
C VAL A 170 2.26 16.61 1.95
N SER A 171 3.33 17.39 1.81
CA SER A 171 4.33 17.12 0.79
C SER A 171 4.98 15.74 1.02
N LEU A 172 5.41 15.07 -0.06
CA LEU A 172 6.10 13.78 0.06
C LEU A 172 7.38 13.92 0.89
N GLU A 173 8.11 15.02 0.74
CA GLU A 173 9.34 15.31 1.48
C GLU A 173 9.05 15.45 2.98
N ASP A 174 8.06 16.26 3.34
CA ASP A 174 7.66 16.45 4.74
C ASP A 174 7.20 15.14 5.36
N PHE A 175 6.40 14.35 4.62
CA PHE A 175 5.91 13.06 5.10
C PHE A 175 7.04 12.05 5.33
N LEU A 176 7.97 11.90 4.38
CA LEU A 176 9.10 10.97 4.50
C LEU A 176 10.17 11.41 5.51
N SER A 177 10.13 12.67 5.94
CA SER A 177 11.01 13.23 6.95
C SER A 177 10.37 13.35 8.34
N CYS A 178 9.05 13.08 8.44
CA CYS A 178 8.35 13.23 9.71
C CYS A 178 8.60 12.02 10.62
N ASP A 179 8.56 12.30 11.92
CA ASP A 179 8.47 11.27 12.93
C ASP A 179 7.04 10.67 12.92
N ILE A 180 6.93 9.38 12.64
CA ILE A 180 5.65 8.67 12.61
C ILE A 180 4.93 8.72 13.95
N GLU A 181 5.64 8.73 15.08
CA GLU A 181 5.00 8.88 16.38
C GLU A 181 4.22 10.19 16.51
N ALA A 182 4.71 11.29 15.91
CA ALA A 182 3.99 12.55 15.87
C ALA A 182 2.68 12.47 15.05
N LEU A 183 2.64 11.55 14.07
CA LEU A 183 1.45 11.27 13.28
C LEU A 183 0.40 10.49 14.07
N LEU A 184 0.82 9.57 14.93
CA LEU A 184 -0.06 8.71 15.74
C LEU A 184 -0.75 9.47 16.88
N ARG A 185 -0.14 10.55 17.39
CA ARG A 185 -0.72 11.44 18.40
C ARG A 185 -1.81 12.34 17.79
#